data_f71dbb95480c2ceeec30bc774d2063bc
#
_entry.id   f71dbb95480c2ceeec30bc774d2063bc
#
_cell.length_a   1.000
_cell.length_b   1.000
_cell.length_c   1.000
_cell.angle_alpha   90.00
_cell.angle_beta   90.00
_cell.angle_gamma   90.00
#
_symmetry.space_group_name_H-M   'P 1'
#
loop_
_entity.id
_entity.type
_entity.pdbx_description
1 polymer ?
#
loop_
_entity_poly.entity_id
_entity_poly.type
_entity_poly.pdbx_seq_one_letter_code
_entity_poly.pdbx_strand_id
1 'polypeptide(L)'
;MTPPHIPHPRSAVADEVARHRRPQRLFRAIGVFVLVLGAIAGVYLGLARSRGDEATNQAEPMAVSNPLPVVDVAEEKAAIVAEGKRVAQEKAAKAAAEEAERARQAEEAAERQRQAASRSQERASYPVPSSCAEYSGNRALGCALLLEAGFGLEQMPCLEKLWTKESGWNELSRNRSSGAYGIPQALPGDKMAAYGEDWETNPVPQIKWGLNYIENRYGDPCGAWSFFQANNWY
;
A
#
# COMPACT_ATOMS: atom_id res chain seq x y z
N MET A 1 44.80 -12.08 43.93
CA MET A 1 44.98 -12.29 42.49
C MET A 1 43.65 -11.97 41.81
N THR A 2 43.56 -10.78 41.21
CA THR A 2 42.39 -10.28 40.49
C THR A 2 42.48 -10.72 39.05
N PRO A 3 41.41 -11.25 38.41
CA PRO A 3 41.43 -11.64 37.01
C PRO A 3 41.43 -10.41 36.07
N PRO A 4 42.02 -10.55 34.86
CA PRO A 4 42.10 -9.42 33.92
C PRO A 4 40.78 -9.10 33.28
N HIS A 5 40.52 -7.78 33.14
CA HIS A 5 39.36 -7.17 32.53
C HIS A 5 39.45 -7.37 30.98
N ILE A 6 38.50 -8.08 30.39
CA ILE A 6 38.37 -8.22 28.93
C ILE A 6 37.42 -7.08 28.44
N PRO A 7 37.87 -6.20 27.56
CA PRO A 7 36.98 -5.16 26.99
C PRO A 7 36.06 -5.76 25.95
N HIS A 8 34.74 -5.45 26.07
CA HIS A 8 33.72 -5.83 25.09
C HIS A 8 33.83 -4.99 23.80
N PRO A 9 33.77 -5.57 22.61
CA PRO A 9 33.79 -4.84 21.34
C PRO A 9 32.37 -4.34 20.99
N ARG A 10 31.99 -3.17 21.50
CA ARG A 10 30.69 -2.53 21.20
C ARG A 10 30.77 -1.14 20.56
N SER A 11 31.91 -0.67 20.14
CA SER A 11 32.06 0.70 19.62
C SER A 11 32.43 0.85 18.14
N ALA A 12 32.68 -0.24 17.41
CA ALA A 12 33.14 -0.14 16.00
C ALA A 12 32.03 -0.18 14.93
N VAL A 13 30.81 -0.59 15.25
CA VAL A 13 29.73 -0.76 14.25
C VAL A 13 28.87 0.52 14.09
N ALA A 14 28.92 1.43 15.04
CA ALA A 14 28.08 2.65 15.01
C ALA A 14 28.63 3.75 14.07
N ASP A 15 29.93 3.78 13.78
CA ASP A 15 30.55 4.84 12.98
C ASP A 15 30.56 4.60 11.46
N GLU A 16 30.34 3.37 11.03
CA GLU A 16 30.35 3.03 9.59
C GLU A 16 29.01 3.30 8.88
N VAL A 17 27.89 3.33 9.60
CA VAL A 17 26.57 3.61 9.04
C VAL A 17 26.33 5.11 8.80
N ALA A 18 27.10 6.00 9.40
CA ALA A 18 26.93 7.44 9.27
C ALA A 18 27.58 8.04 8.00
N ARG A 19 28.48 7.34 7.32
CA ARG A 19 29.24 7.88 6.17
C ARG A 19 28.59 7.71 4.80
N HIS A 20 27.46 7.00 4.66
CA HIS A 20 26.84 6.76 3.34
C HIS A 20 25.53 7.52 3.07
N ARG A 21 25.16 8.48 3.90
CA ARG A 21 24.03 9.37 3.58
C ARG A 21 24.51 10.64 2.87
N ARG A 22 24.98 10.50 1.64
CA ARG A 22 25.11 11.65 0.72
C ARG A 22 23.73 12.00 0.16
N PRO A 23 23.37 13.30 0.07
CA PRO A 23 22.03 13.71 -0.33
C PRO A 23 21.85 13.55 -1.84
N GLN A 24 21.14 12.51 -2.26
CA GLN A 24 20.70 12.32 -3.66
C GLN A 24 19.70 13.41 -4.12
N ARG A 25 19.39 14.38 -3.27
CA ARG A 25 18.44 15.46 -3.59
C ARG A 25 19.01 16.56 -4.48
N LEU A 26 20.34 16.74 -4.56
CA LEU A 26 20.94 17.80 -5.37
C LEU A 26 21.00 17.47 -6.87
N PHE A 27 21.10 16.21 -7.25
CA PHE A 27 21.20 15.83 -8.67
C PHE A 27 19.87 15.83 -9.42
N ARG A 28 18.73 15.76 -8.72
CA ARG A 28 17.39 15.82 -9.36
C ARG A 28 17.00 17.24 -9.78
N ALA A 29 17.47 18.27 -9.09
CA ALA A 29 17.17 19.66 -9.45
C ALA A 29 17.95 20.13 -10.69
N ILE A 30 19.16 19.63 -10.94
CA ILE A 30 19.99 20.02 -12.08
C ILE A 30 19.47 19.41 -13.39
N GLY A 31 18.96 18.18 -13.37
CA GLY A 31 18.43 17.52 -14.56
C GLY A 31 17.20 18.20 -15.17
N VAL A 32 16.31 18.74 -14.32
CA VAL A 32 15.09 19.43 -14.78
C VAL A 32 15.43 20.81 -15.39
N PHE A 33 16.44 21.51 -14.86
CA PHE A 33 16.85 22.82 -15.39
C PHE A 33 17.49 22.71 -16.77
N VAL A 34 18.26 21.68 -17.06
CA VAL A 34 18.89 21.46 -18.38
C VAL A 34 17.86 21.13 -19.45
N LEU A 35 16.81 20.36 -19.13
CA LEU A 35 15.74 20.04 -20.08
C LEU A 35 14.85 21.25 -20.43
N VAL A 36 14.59 22.13 -19.47
CA VAL A 36 13.78 23.35 -19.71
C VAL A 36 14.55 24.37 -20.56
N LEU A 37 15.86 24.54 -20.36
CA LEU A 37 16.68 25.41 -21.18
C LEU A 37 16.87 24.87 -22.60
N GLY A 38 16.94 23.55 -22.80
CA GLY A 38 17.01 22.93 -24.12
C GLY A 38 15.75 23.13 -24.96
N ALA A 39 14.58 23.09 -24.34
CA ALA A 39 13.30 23.32 -25.00
C ALA A 39 13.11 24.78 -25.45
N ILE A 40 13.57 25.75 -24.68
CA ILE A 40 13.49 27.19 -25.01
C ILE A 40 14.45 27.53 -26.14
N ALA A 41 15.66 26.97 -26.18
CA ALA A 41 16.62 27.18 -27.25
C ALA A 41 16.14 26.57 -28.59
N GLY A 42 15.47 25.42 -28.56
CA GLY A 42 14.91 24.79 -29.77
C GLY A 42 13.78 25.59 -30.43
N VAL A 43 12.94 26.26 -29.64
CA VAL A 43 11.87 27.13 -30.15
C VAL A 43 12.42 28.43 -30.73
N TYR A 44 13.46 29.02 -30.14
CA TYR A 44 14.07 30.27 -30.66
C TYR A 44 14.83 30.05 -31.97
N LEU A 45 15.51 28.92 -32.15
CA LEU A 45 16.22 28.60 -33.40
C LEU A 45 15.25 28.21 -34.53
N GLY A 46 14.08 27.66 -34.23
CA GLY A 46 13.03 27.37 -35.21
C GLY A 46 12.35 28.62 -35.77
N LEU A 47 12.14 29.62 -34.93
CA LEU A 47 11.52 30.90 -35.34
C LEU A 47 12.43 31.84 -36.13
N ALA A 48 13.77 31.72 -35.99
CA ALA A 48 14.72 32.54 -36.73
C ALA A 48 14.95 32.04 -38.17
N ARG A 49 14.60 30.81 -38.49
CA ARG A 49 14.88 30.21 -39.80
C ARG A 49 13.75 30.36 -40.81
N SER A 50 12.60 30.90 -40.44
CA SER A 50 11.45 31.11 -41.32
C SER A 50 11.33 32.53 -41.88
N ARG A 51 12.40 33.35 -41.77
CA ARG A 51 12.38 34.76 -42.18
C ARG A 51 13.31 35.11 -43.33
N GLY A 52 13.64 34.18 -44.17
CA GLY A 52 14.53 34.46 -45.28
C GLY A 52 14.25 33.61 -46.47
N ASP A 53 13.22 33.93 -47.27
CA ASP A 53 13.14 33.63 -48.69
C ASP A 53 11.89 34.34 -49.25
N GLU A 54 12.00 35.65 -49.47
CA GLU A 54 11.14 36.37 -50.39
C GLU A 54 11.86 36.40 -51.74
N ALA A 55 11.58 35.40 -52.58
CA ALA A 55 11.98 35.44 -53.99
C ALA A 55 10.82 35.99 -54.83
N THR A 56 10.99 37.20 -55.31
CA THR A 56 10.15 37.84 -56.32
C THR A 56 10.17 37.01 -57.61
N ASN A 57 9.06 36.45 -58.01
CA ASN A 57 8.87 35.91 -59.35
C ASN A 57 7.63 36.56 -59.98
N GLN A 58 7.89 37.55 -60.92
CA GLN A 58 6.89 38.10 -61.79
C GLN A 58 6.62 37.07 -62.90
N ALA A 59 5.42 36.56 -62.97
CA ALA A 59 4.92 35.84 -64.12
C ALA A 59 3.57 36.44 -64.54
N GLU A 60 3.43 36.73 -65.84
CA GLU A 60 2.30 37.38 -66.49
C GLU A 60 0.99 36.57 -66.40
N PRO A 61 -0.17 37.25 -66.48
CA PRO A 61 -1.47 36.60 -66.25
C PRO A 61 -1.95 35.89 -67.54
N MET A 62 -2.00 34.55 -67.50
CA MET A 62 -2.86 33.82 -68.40
C MET A 62 -4.30 33.75 -67.82
N ALA A 63 -5.23 34.31 -68.56
CA ALA A 63 -6.64 34.24 -68.25
C ALA A 63 -7.16 32.80 -68.35
N VAL A 64 -7.39 32.16 -67.21
CA VAL A 64 -8.19 30.93 -67.13
C VAL A 64 -9.50 31.29 -66.42
N SER A 65 -10.55 31.31 -67.23
CA SER A 65 -11.94 31.50 -66.81
C SER A 65 -12.47 30.18 -66.24
N ASN A 66 -12.28 29.97 -64.97
CA ASN A 66 -13.17 29.18 -64.07
C ASN A 66 -12.77 29.48 -62.62
N PRO A 67 -13.64 30.10 -61.83
CA PRO A 67 -13.28 30.30 -60.41
C PRO A 67 -13.35 28.94 -59.74
N LEU A 68 -12.20 28.34 -59.46
CA LEU A 68 -12.08 27.28 -58.46
C LEU A 68 -12.58 27.85 -57.12
N PRO A 69 -13.28 27.05 -56.34
CA PRO A 69 -13.72 27.51 -55.02
C PRO A 69 -12.49 27.99 -54.25
N VAL A 70 -12.48 29.30 -53.92
CA VAL A 70 -11.48 29.88 -53.06
C VAL A 70 -11.67 29.27 -51.67
N VAL A 71 -10.94 28.19 -51.42
CA VAL A 71 -10.83 27.66 -50.04
C VAL A 71 -10.15 28.73 -49.24
N ASP A 72 -10.79 29.24 -48.20
CA ASP A 72 -10.21 30.26 -47.32
C ASP A 72 -9.10 29.59 -46.53
N VAL A 73 -7.85 29.74 -47.02
CA VAL A 73 -6.64 29.17 -46.44
C VAL A 73 -6.40 29.71 -45.01
N ALA A 74 -7.01 30.84 -44.65
CA ALA A 74 -6.93 31.38 -43.31
C ALA A 74 -7.79 30.58 -42.33
N GLU A 75 -8.98 30.15 -42.75
CA GLU A 75 -9.92 29.33 -41.97
C GLU A 75 -9.36 27.92 -41.76
N GLU A 76 -8.81 27.31 -42.83
CA GLU A 76 -8.17 25.98 -42.77
C GLU A 76 -6.94 26.01 -41.79
N LYS A 77 -6.08 27.02 -41.85
CA LYS A 77 -4.97 27.18 -40.92
C LYS A 77 -5.44 27.37 -39.48
N ALA A 78 -6.51 28.15 -39.26
CA ALA A 78 -7.08 28.33 -37.93
C ALA A 78 -7.61 27.04 -37.35
N ALA A 79 -8.28 26.20 -38.16
CA ALA A 79 -8.78 24.89 -37.79
C ALA A 79 -7.64 23.92 -37.42
N ILE A 80 -6.55 23.87 -38.20
CA ILE A 80 -5.37 23.05 -37.89
C ILE A 80 -4.73 23.46 -36.57
N VAL A 81 -4.59 24.77 -36.30
CA VAL A 81 -4.02 25.29 -35.06
C VAL A 81 -4.93 24.97 -33.86
N ALA A 82 -6.25 25.09 -34.03
CA ALA A 82 -7.22 24.74 -32.98
C ALA A 82 -7.18 23.25 -32.65
N GLU A 83 -7.12 22.39 -33.64
CA GLU A 83 -7.00 20.95 -33.46
C GLU A 83 -5.68 20.56 -32.79
N GLY A 84 -4.56 21.16 -33.19
CA GLY A 84 -3.26 20.96 -32.54
C GLY A 84 -3.29 21.34 -31.05
N LYS A 85 -3.96 22.45 -30.68
CA LYS A 85 -4.16 22.84 -29.30
C LYS A 85 -5.03 21.84 -28.52
N ARG A 86 -6.10 21.36 -29.14
CA ARG A 86 -7.01 20.35 -28.54
C ARG A 86 -6.25 19.07 -28.21
N VAL A 87 -5.49 18.52 -29.20
CA VAL A 87 -4.70 17.31 -29.02
C VAL A 87 -3.63 17.48 -27.95
N ALA A 88 -2.96 18.66 -27.90
CA ALA A 88 -1.98 18.95 -26.86
C ALA A 88 -2.60 19.02 -25.48
N GLN A 89 -3.79 19.63 -25.34
CA GLN A 89 -4.53 19.69 -24.08
C GLN A 89 -4.99 18.31 -23.61
N GLU A 90 -5.51 17.48 -24.52
CA GLU A 90 -5.93 16.12 -24.22
C GLU A 90 -4.75 15.26 -23.74
N LYS A 91 -3.60 15.35 -24.43
CA LYS A 91 -2.36 14.67 -24.01
C LYS A 91 -1.88 15.14 -22.64
N ALA A 92 -1.93 16.44 -22.37
CA ALA A 92 -1.54 17.00 -21.08
C ALA A 92 -2.51 16.54 -19.96
N ALA A 93 -3.80 16.55 -20.21
CA ALA A 93 -4.81 16.07 -19.27
C ALA A 93 -4.64 14.58 -18.94
N LYS A 94 -4.35 13.74 -19.96
CA LYS A 94 -4.08 12.31 -19.76
C LYS A 94 -2.80 12.10 -18.92
N ALA A 95 -1.73 12.81 -19.23
CA ALA A 95 -0.49 12.73 -18.45
C ALA A 95 -0.70 13.15 -16.99
N ALA A 96 -1.46 14.23 -16.75
CA ALA A 96 -1.79 14.68 -15.40
C ALA A 96 -2.67 13.66 -14.64
N ALA A 97 -3.61 13.01 -15.32
CA ALA A 97 -4.42 11.94 -14.72
C ALA A 97 -3.58 10.70 -14.33
N GLU A 98 -2.65 10.29 -15.20
CA GLU A 98 -1.73 9.19 -14.91
C GLU A 98 -0.76 9.51 -13.75
N GLU A 99 -0.32 10.75 -13.65
CA GLU A 99 0.53 11.22 -12.54
C GLU A 99 -0.25 11.25 -11.22
N ALA A 100 -1.50 11.74 -11.23
CA ALA A 100 -2.38 11.76 -10.08
C ALA A 100 -2.72 10.34 -9.59
N GLU A 101 -2.91 9.40 -10.51
CA GLU A 101 -3.15 8.00 -10.16
C GLU A 101 -1.92 7.35 -9.51
N ARG A 102 -0.72 7.58 -10.08
CA ARG A 102 0.54 7.13 -9.49
C ARG A 102 0.79 7.73 -8.10
N ALA A 103 0.43 8.99 -7.90
CA ALA A 103 0.54 9.65 -6.60
C ALA A 103 -0.39 9.01 -5.56
N ARG A 104 -1.64 8.70 -5.92
CA ARG A 104 -2.59 7.99 -5.05
C ARG A 104 -2.09 6.60 -4.67
N GLN A 105 -1.62 5.81 -5.64
CA GLN A 105 -1.06 4.49 -5.39
C GLN A 105 0.18 4.52 -4.48
N ALA A 106 1.03 5.53 -4.64
CA ALA A 106 2.19 5.73 -3.78
C ALA A 106 1.79 6.11 -2.35
N GLU A 107 0.75 6.93 -2.18
CA GLU A 107 0.23 7.32 -0.87
C GLU A 107 -0.41 6.12 -0.15
N GLU A 108 -1.24 5.33 -0.83
CA GLU A 108 -1.81 4.10 -0.29
C GLU A 108 -0.74 3.06 0.09
N ALA A 109 0.31 2.92 -0.72
CA ALA A 109 1.42 2.04 -0.40
C ALA A 109 2.20 2.52 0.84
N ALA A 110 2.42 3.83 0.97
CA ALA A 110 3.07 4.42 2.13
C ALA A 110 2.22 4.29 3.39
N GLU A 111 0.91 4.38 3.28
CA GLU A 111 0.00 4.17 4.41
C GLU A 111 -0.01 2.71 4.85
N ARG A 112 -0.09 1.75 3.92
CA ARG A 112 0.06 0.31 4.22
C ARG A 112 1.38 -0.01 4.92
N GLN A 113 2.48 0.62 4.50
CA GLN A 113 3.78 0.46 5.18
C GLN A 113 3.78 1.03 6.60
N ARG A 114 3.18 2.21 6.81
CA ARG A 114 3.03 2.81 8.16
C ARG A 114 2.19 1.93 9.07
N GLN A 115 1.08 1.39 8.58
CA GLN A 115 0.24 0.48 9.34
C GLN A 115 0.98 -0.83 9.68
N ALA A 116 1.73 -1.39 8.74
CA ALA A 116 2.55 -2.58 8.97
C ALA A 116 3.65 -2.32 10.00
N ALA A 117 4.32 -1.17 9.96
CA ALA A 117 5.33 -0.76 10.93
C ALA A 117 4.71 -0.55 12.33
N SER A 118 3.54 0.09 12.42
CA SER A 118 2.81 0.27 13.69
C SER A 118 2.42 -1.08 14.31
N ARG A 119 1.89 -2.02 13.50
CA ARG A 119 1.57 -3.38 13.97
C ARG A 119 2.81 -4.13 14.46
N SER A 120 3.93 -4.00 13.76
CA SER A 120 5.20 -4.61 14.18
C SER A 120 5.71 -4.04 15.50
N GLN A 121 5.56 -2.74 15.69
CA GLN A 121 5.95 -2.06 16.94
C GLN A 121 5.02 -2.46 18.10
N GLU A 122 3.72 -2.59 17.84
CA GLU A 122 2.74 -3.07 18.83
C GLU A 122 3.03 -4.53 19.23
N ARG A 123 3.32 -5.42 18.28
CA ARG A 123 3.77 -6.80 18.56
C ARG A 123 5.00 -6.83 19.48
N ALA A 124 5.98 -5.99 19.22
CA ALA A 124 7.20 -5.91 20.04
C ALA A 124 6.94 -5.40 21.47
N SER A 125 5.79 -4.75 21.72
CA SER A 125 5.42 -4.25 23.06
C SER A 125 4.77 -5.31 23.96
N TYR A 126 4.35 -6.46 23.41
CA TYR A 126 3.77 -7.54 24.20
C TYR A 126 4.83 -8.57 24.58
N PRO A 127 4.88 -9.01 25.87
CA PRO A 127 5.74 -10.11 26.24
C PRO A 127 5.30 -11.37 25.49
N VAL A 128 6.20 -11.92 24.68
CA VAL A 128 5.96 -13.20 23.99
C VAL A 128 6.22 -14.32 24.98
N PRO A 129 5.27 -15.27 25.16
CA PRO A 129 5.47 -16.40 26.06
C PRO A 129 6.62 -17.27 25.56
N SER A 130 7.36 -17.86 26.46
CA SER A 130 8.44 -18.80 26.12
C SER A 130 7.88 -20.18 25.72
N SER A 131 6.68 -20.51 26.19
CA SER A 131 5.99 -21.75 25.84
C SER A 131 4.48 -21.65 26.14
N CYS A 132 3.68 -22.62 25.61
CA CYS A 132 2.27 -22.73 25.94
C CYS A 132 2.00 -23.13 27.41
N ALA A 133 3.02 -23.57 28.15
CA ALA A 133 2.89 -23.92 29.57
C ALA A 133 2.61 -22.71 30.48
N GLU A 134 2.81 -21.49 29.97
CA GLU A 134 2.42 -20.25 30.67
C GLU A 134 0.90 -20.02 30.72
N TYR A 135 0.15 -20.76 29.91
CA TYR A 135 -1.30 -20.70 29.86
C TYR A 135 -1.96 -21.93 30.52
N SER A 136 -3.24 -21.83 30.82
CA SER A 136 -4.04 -22.91 31.40
C SER A 136 -5.40 -23.01 30.69
N GLY A 137 -6.08 -24.18 30.83
CA GLY A 137 -7.42 -24.41 30.27
C GLY A 137 -7.47 -24.17 28.75
N ASN A 138 -8.54 -23.53 28.28
CA ASN A 138 -8.74 -23.28 26.86
C ASN A 138 -7.67 -22.38 26.24
N ARG A 139 -6.99 -21.53 27.03
CA ARG A 139 -5.87 -20.72 26.55
C ARG A 139 -4.64 -21.56 26.24
N ALA A 140 -4.32 -22.56 27.08
CA ALA A 140 -3.23 -23.50 26.80
C ALA A 140 -3.51 -24.33 25.55
N LEU A 141 -4.76 -24.80 25.41
CA LEU A 141 -5.23 -25.51 24.21
C LEU A 141 -5.15 -24.61 22.98
N GLY A 142 -5.61 -23.37 23.10
CA GLY A 142 -5.52 -22.36 22.03
C GLY A 142 -4.09 -22.07 21.59
N CYS A 143 -3.15 -22.00 22.54
CA CYS A 143 -1.74 -21.84 22.23
C CYS A 143 -1.17 -23.05 21.46
N ALA A 144 -1.49 -24.27 21.85
CA ALA A 144 -1.06 -25.46 21.14
C ALA A 144 -1.63 -25.54 19.72
N LEU A 145 -2.92 -25.24 19.55
CA LEU A 145 -3.59 -25.23 18.25
C LEU A 145 -3.14 -24.07 17.36
N LEU A 146 -2.76 -22.94 17.93
CA LEU A 146 -2.13 -21.82 17.22
C LEU A 146 -0.83 -22.27 16.56
N LEU A 147 0.04 -22.98 17.28
CA LEU A 147 1.28 -23.54 16.73
C LEU A 147 1.01 -24.63 15.68
N GLU A 148 0.00 -25.50 15.90
CA GLU A 148 -0.44 -26.50 14.91
C GLU A 148 -0.92 -25.84 13.62
N ALA A 149 -1.59 -24.69 13.71
CA ALA A 149 -2.03 -23.89 12.56
C ALA A 149 -0.89 -23.14 11.84
N GLY A 150 0.36 -23.26 12.33
CA GLY A 150 1.54 -22.65 11.70
C GLY A 150 1.84 -21.23 12.15
N PHE A 151 1.12 -20.67 13.11
CA PHE A 151 1.46 -19.37 13.70
C PHE A 151 2.57 -19.50 14.75
N GLY A 152 3.37 -18.44 14.93
CA GLY A 152 4.37 -18.39 15.98
C GLY A 152 3.79 -17.98 17.34
N LEU A 153 4.56 -18.24 18.42
CA LEU A 153 4.17 -17.88 19.79
C LEU A 153 3.94 -16.36 19.99
N GLU A 154 4.56 -15.53 19.16
CA GLU A 154 4.35 -14.07 19.18
C GLU A 154 2.94 -13.64 18.81
N GLN A 155 2.13 -14.54 18.25
CA GLN A 155 0.73 -14.29 17.93
C GLN A 155 -0.21 -14.55 19.12
N MET A 156 0.23 -15.35 20.10
CA MET A 156 -0.59 -15.76 21.23
C MET A 156 -1.07 -14.59 22.11
N PRO A 157 -0.26 -13.56 22.41
CA PRO A 157 -0.74 -12.41 23.18
C PRO A 157 -1.88 -11.64 22.51
N CYS A 158 -1.91 -11.61 21.18
CA CYS A 158 -3.00 -10.98 20.43
C CYS A 158 -4.26 -11.85 20.46
N LEU A 159 -4.13 -13.14 20.22
CA LEU A 159 -5.23 -14.10 20.27
C LEU A 159 -5.87 -14.15 21.67
N GLU A 160 -5.02 -14.14 22.70
CA GLU A 160 -5.47 -14.14 24.11
C GLU A 160 -6.37 -12.93 24.39
N LYS A 161 -5.94 -11.72 24.00
CA LYS A 161 -6.72 -10.48 24.18
C LYS A 161 -8.01 -10.51 23.38
N LEU A 162 -7.95 -10.93 22.12
CA LEU A 162 -9.10 -10.97 21.22
C LEU A 162 -10.20 -11.85 21.80
N TRP A 163 -9.89 -13.12 22.09
CA TRP A 163 -10.88 -14.05 22.58
C TRP A 163 -11.26 -13.88 24.06
N THR A 164 -10.44 -13.15 24.83
CA THR A 164 -10.87 -12.66 26.13
C THR A 164 -11.98 -11.62 25.99
N LYS A 165 -11.93 -10.75 24.95
CA LYS A 165 -13.00 -9.78 24.67
C LYS A 165 -14.27 -10.45 24.13
N GLU A 166 -14.14 -11.50 23.34
CA GLU A 166 -15.26 -12.20 22.72
C GLU A 166 -16.06 -13.03 23.73
N SER A 167 -15.41 -13.91 24.44
CA SER A 167 -16.07 -14.92 25.31
C SER A 167 -15.41 -15.12 26.67
N GLY A 168 -14.26 -14.48 26.92
CA GLY A 168 -13.39 -14.85 28.04
C GLY A 168 -12.80 -16.25 27.89
N TRP A 169 -12.68 -16.77 26.67
CA TRP A 169 -12.26 -18.14 26.36
C TRP A 169 -13.26 -19.21 26.82
N ASN A 170 -14.53 -18.85 26.98
CA ASN A 170 -15.58 -19.78 27.39
C ASN A 170 -16.23 -20.42 26.16
N GLU A 171 -16.06 -21.73 26.01
CA GLU A 171 -16.62 -22.54 24.95
C GLU A 171 -18.16 -22.60 24.95
N LEU A 172 -18.79 -22.33 26.10
CA LEU A 172 -20.26 -22.34 26.27
C LEU A 172 -20.85 -20.90 26.15
N SER A 173 -20.02 -19.91 25.87
CA SER A 173 -20.48 -18.53 25.78
C SER A 173 -21.45 -18.33 24.62
N ARG A 174 -22.63 -17.74 24.90
CA ARG A 174 -23.64 -17.42 23.90
C ARG A 174 -24.09 -15.95 24.03
N ASN A 175 -23.98 -15.20 22.97
CA ASN A 175 -24.58 -13.87 22.91
C ASN A 175 -26.10 -14.02 22.66
N ARG A 176 -26.93 -13.59 23.62
CA ARG A 176 -28.39 -13.78 23.56
C ARG A 176 -29.07 -12.92 22.47
N SER A 177 -28.45 -11.82 22.08
CA SER A 177 -29.03 -10.90 21.09
C SER A 177 -28.67 -11.29 19.66
N SER A 178 -27.40 -11.66 19.40
CA SER A 178 -26.92 -12.02 18.07
C SER A 178 -26.99 -13.52 17.77
N GLY A 179 -26.88 -14.38 18.81
CA GLY A 179 -26.71 -15.81 18.66
C GLY A 179 -25.27 -16.27 18.45
N ALA A 180 -24.29 -15.35 18.49
CA ALA A 180 -22.89 -15.69 18.42
C ALA A 180 -22.48 -16.66 19.52
N TYR A 181 -21.60 -17.63 19.21
CA TYR A 181 -21.36 -18.79 20.09
C TYR A 181 -19.88 -19.13 20.23
N GLY A 182 -19.55 -19.60 21.44
CA GLY A 182 -18.28 -20.21 21.77
C GLY A 182 -17.12 -19.25 21.93
N ILE A 183 -15.92 -19.81 21.96
CA ILE A 183 -14.67 -19.05 22.17
C ILE A 183 -14.52 -17.91 21.15
N PRO A 184 -14.68 -18.16 19.81
CA PRO A 184 -14.49 -17.12 18.79
C PRO A 184 -15.75 -16.29 18.51
N GLN A 185 -16.87 -16.53 19.22
CA GLN A 185 -18.17 -15.90 18.96
C GLN A 185 -18.63 -16.05 17.50
N ALA A 186 -18.55 -17.28 16.97
CA ALA A 186 -18.96 -17.58 15.60
C ALA A 186 -20.45 -17.29 15.36
N LEU A 187 -20.76 -16.70 14.20
CA LEU A 187 -22.14 -16.39 13.80
C LEU A 187 -22.41 -16.79 12.34
N PRO A 188 -23.30 -17.74 12.05
CA PRO A 188 -23.90 -18.67 13.01
C PRO A 188 -22.87 -19.63 13.61
N GLY A 189 -23.16 -20.17 14.81
CA GLY A 189 -22.22 -21.00 15.56
C GLY A 189 -21.98 -22.36 14.91
N ASP A 190 -22.96 -22.91 14.18
CA ASP A 190 -22.90 -24.24 13.50
C ASP A 190 -21.82 -24.32 12.41
N LYS A 191 -21.25 -23.18 11.94
CA LYS A 191 -20.07 -23.17 11.07
C LYS A 191 -18.88 -23.91 11.66
N MET A 192 -18.80 -23.99 13.00
CA MET A 192 -17.75 -24.71 13.71
C MET A 192 -17.89 -26.25 13.60
N ALA A 193 -19.05 -26.75 13.23
CA ALA A 193 -19.29 -28.21 12.99
C ALA A 193 -18.40 -28.77 11.87
N ALA A 194 -17.91 -27.93 10.96
CA ALA A 194 -16.93 -28.35 9.94
C ALA A 194 -15.60 -28.85 10.53
N TYR A 195 -15.31 -28.53 11.79
CA TYR A 195 -14.09 -28.90 12.50
C TYR A 195 -14.32 -29.97 13.59
N GLY A 196 -15.56 -30.36 13.85
CA GLY A 196 -15.95 -31.40 14.79
C GLY A 196 -17.44 -31.33 15.14
N GLU A 197 -18.13 -32.47 15.17
CA GLU A 197 -19.57 -32.54 15.44
C GLU A 197 -19.94 -32.11 16.87
N ASP A 198 -19.00 -32.20 17.79
CA ASP A 198 -19.14 -31.85 19.22
C ASP A 198 -18.79 -30.36 19.51
N TRP A 199 -18.79 -29.51 18.48
CA TRP A 199 -18.40 -28.10 18.53
C TRP A 199 -19.14 -27.30 19.62
N GLU A 200 -20.33 -27.67 20.02
CA GLU A 200 -21.09 -26.94 21.04
C GLU A 200 -20.42 -26.96 22.42
N THR A 201 -19.73 -28.05 22.75
CA THR A 201 -19.14 -28.27 24.09
C THR A 201 -17.63 -28.52 24.07
N ASN A 202 -17.06 -28.80 22.89
CA ASN A 202 -15.64 -29.05 22.72
C ASN A 202 -14.93 -27.77 22.23
N PRO A 203 -13.95 -27.26 22.97
CA PRO A 203 -13.19 -26.07 22.55
C PRO A 203 -12.33 -26.29 21.29
N VAL A 204 -11.92 -27.53 20.98
CA VAL A 204 -11.01 -27.82 19.85
C VAL A 204 -11.59 -27.41 18.51
N PRO A 205 -12.79 -27.85 18.09
CA PRO A 205 -13.42 -27.38 16.85
C PRO A 205 -13.61 -25.87 16.80
N GLN A 206 -13.97 -25.25 17.91
CA GLN A 206 -14.20 -23.81 18.00
C GLN A 206 -12.91 -23.02 17.76
N ILE A 207 -11.81 -23.43 18.40
CA ILE A 207 -10.49 -22.80 18.26
C ILE A 207 -9.97 -22.98 16.83
N LYS A 208 -10.05 -24.21 16.27
CA LYS A 208 -9.62 -24.49 14.89
C LYS A 208 -10.38 -23.65 13.87
N TRP A 209 -11.69 -23.58 14.01
CA TRP A 209 -12.52 -22.72 13.15
C TRP A 209 -12.13 -21.25 13.30
N GLY A 210 -11.97 -20.77 14.52
CA GLY A 210 -11.63 -19.37 14.81
C GLY A 210 -10.25 -18.98 14.25
N LEU A 211 -9.23 -19.85 14.36
CA LEU A 211 -7.92 -19.64 13.79
C LEU A 211 -7.96 -19.59 12.25
N ASN A 212 -8.70 -20.51 11.63
CA ASN A 212 -8.89 -20.49 10.18
C ASN A 212 -9.63 -19.23 9.70
N TYR A 213 -10.66 -18.78 10.43
CA TYR A 213 -11.36 -17.54 10.14
C TYR A 213 -10.41 -16.33 10.22
N ILE A 214 -9.58 -16.28 11.27
CA ILE A 214 -8.58 -15.21 11.45
C ILE A 214 -7.56 -15.20 10.31
N GLU A 215 -7.03 -16.38 9.95
CA GLU A 215 -6.07 -16.52 8.86
C GLU A 215 -6.63 -15.97 7.53
N ASN A 216 -7.82 -16.45 7.16
CA ASN A 216 -8.42 -16.08 5.87
C ASN A 216 -8.84 -14.62 5.77
N ARG A 217 -9.21 -13.99 6.89
CA ARG A 217 -9.74 -12.62 6.88
C ARG A 217 -8.74 -11.56 7.26
N TYR A 218 -7.82 -11.87 8.16
CA TYR A 218 -6.90 -10.91 8.77
C TYR A 218 -5.43 -11.29 8.62
N GLY A 219 -5.13 -12.45 8.11
CA GLY A 219 -3.81 -13.02 7.91
C GLY A 219 -3.21 -13.64 9.17
N ASP A 220 -3.39 -13.02 10.34
CA ASP A 220 -2.87 -13.52 11.61
C ASP A 220 -3.65 -12.97 12.83
N PRO A 221 -3.50 -13.56 14.03
CA PRO A 221 -4.18 -13.10 15.25
C PRO A 221 -3.90 -11.63 15.63
N CYS A 222 -2.70 -11.12 15.40
CA CYS A 222 -2.39 -9.71 15.69
C CYS A 222 -3.04 -8.77 14.66
N GLY A 223 -3.22 -9.21 13.41
CA GLY A 223 -4.02 -8.52 12.41
C GLY A 223 -5.48 -8.40 12.83
N ALA A 224 -6.08 -9.53 13.31
CA ALA A 224 -7.44 -9.55 13.82
C ALA A 224 -7.60 -8.65 15.07
N TRP A 225 -6.65 -8.70 16.00
CA TRP A 225 -6.66 -7.83 17.18
C TRP A 225 -6.58 -6.34 16.83
N SER A 226 -5.70 -5.97 15.91
CA SER A 226 -5.58 -4.58 15.44
C SER A 226 -6.87 -4.09 14.78
N PHE A 227 -7.54 -4.97 14.00
CA PHE A 227 -8.84 -4.65 13.42
C PHE A 227 -9.92 -4.48 14.49
N PHE A 228 -9.97 -5.38 15.48
CA PHE A 228 -10.89 -5.28 16.61
C PHE A 228 -10.73 -3.97 17.40
N GLN A 229 -9.50 -3.55 17.67
CA GLN A 229 -9.23 -2.29 18.37
C GLN A 229 -9.79 -1.06 17.65
N ALA A 230 -9.75 -1.07 16.31
CA ALA A 230 -10.26 0.03 15.50
C ALA A 230 -11.79 0.02 15.32
N ASN A 231 -12.42 -1.18 15.33
CA ASN A 231 -13.81 -1.35 14.92
C ASN A 231 -14.72 -1.91 16.03
N ASN A 232 -14.18 -2.44 17.13
CA ASN A 232 -14.88 -3.14 18.21
C ASN A 232 -15.64 -4.42 17.76
N TRP A 233 -15.21 -5.03 16.65
CA TRP A 233 -15.64 -6.34 16.13
C TRP A 233 -14.56 -6.92 15.21
N TYR A 234 -14.63 -8.21 14.91
CA TYR A 234 -13.72 -8.83 13.93
C TYR A 234 -14.42 -9.97 13.18
#